data_0650a23acd18770d6800e653a2f0b2e9
#
_entry.id   0650a23acd18770d6800e653a2f0b2e9
#
_cell.length_a   1.000
_cell.length_b   1.000
_cell.length_c   1.000
_cell.angle_alpha   90.00
_cell.angle_beta   90.00
_cell.angle_gamma   90.00
#
_symmetry.space_group_name_H-M   'P 1'
#
loop_
_entity.id
_entity.type
_entity.pdbx_description
1 polymer ?
#
loop_
_entity_poly.entity_id
_entity_poly.type
_entity_poly.pdbx_seq_one_letter_code
_entity_poly.pdbx_strand_id
1 'polypeptide(L)'
;MHLPPADVRPNALILSYPVITAGEFAHRGSFRSLTGTDDIAAHQPHSLENLVTPDTPPTFLWHTWTDGAVPVENTLLMAMALHKAGVPAEVHVFPRGGHGVALGNQVTNIPGEEARKIVPEATVWTEMAARFIRQIFTKS
;
A
#
# COMPACT_ATOMS: atom_id res chain seq x y z
N MET A 1 19.64 -21.97 4.58
CA MET A 1 18.76 -22.69 3.62
C MET A 1 18.24 -21.63 2.65
N HIS A 2 18.54 -21.75 1.37
CA HIS A 2 18.06 -20.81 0.34
C HIS A 2 16.78 -21.39 -0.25
N LEU A 3 15.63 -20.74 -0.01
CA LEU A 3 14.35 -21.15 -0.61
C LEU A 3 14.26 -20.61 -2.03
N PRO A 4 13.71 -21.38 -3.01
CA PRO A 4 13.42 -20.86 -4.33
C PRO A 4 12.47 -19.64 -4.26
N PRO A 5 12.59 -18.65 -5.15
CA PRO A 5 11.70 -17.48 -5.17
C PRO A 5 10.21 -17.83 -5.20
N ALA A 6 9.83 -18.92 -5.86
CA ALA A 6 8.44 -19.39 -5.91
C ALA A 6 7.89 -19.80 -4.53
N ASP A 7 8.74 -20.30 -3.63
CA ASP A 7 8.33 -20.77 -2.30
C ASP A 7 8.16 -19.63 -1.30
N VAL A 8 8.67 -18.43 -1.62
CA VAL A 8 8.59 -17.24 -0.75
C VAL A 8 7.68 -16.15 -1.32
N ARG A 9 7.13 -16.34 -2.52
CA ARG A 9 6.21 -15.38 -3.13
C ARG A 9 4.87 -15.40 -2.39
N PRO A 10 4.34 -14.25 -1.94
CA PRO A 10 3.02 -14.20 -1.31
C PRO A 10 1.92 -14.53 -2.33
N ASN A 11 0.81 -15.09 -1.86
CA ASN A 11 -0.33 -15.46 -2.71
C ASN A 11 -1.26 -14.26 -3.00
N ALA A 12 -1.21 -13.24 -2.15
CA ALA A 12 -1.90 -11.96 -2.32
C ALA A 12 -1.19 -10.88 -1.50
N LEU A 13 -1.42 -9.61 -1.84
CA LEU A 13 -0.92 -8.44 -1.11
C LEU A 13 -2.09 -7.63 -0.54
N ILE A 14 -1.93 -7.15 0.69
CA ILE A 14 -2.79 -6.12 1.29
C ILE A 14 -1.91 -4.94 1.65
N LEU A 15 -2.07 -3.84 0.95
CA LEU A 15 -1.26 -2.64 1.07
C LEU A 15 -2.10 -1.48 1.63
N SER A 16 -1.75 -1.04 2.83
CA SER A 16 -2.41 0.06 3.53
C SER A 16 -1.56 1.32 3.40
N TYR A 17 -2.06 2.35 2.73
CA TYR A 17 -1.37 3.64 2.53
C TYR A 17 0.13 3.45 2.23
N PRO A 18 0.49 2.66 1.21
CA PRO A 18 1.86 2.23 0.99
C PRO A 18 2.75 3.34 0.42
N VAL A 19 4.04 3.29 0.76
CA VAL A 19 5.09 3.99 0.03
C VAL A 19 5.44 3.16 -1.19
N ILE A 20 5.26 3.70 -2.38
CA ILE A 20 5.42 3.00 -3.66
C ILE A 20 6.48 3.66 -4.54
N THR A 21 6.29 4.94 -4.87
CA THR A 21 7.11 5.62 -5.87
C THR A 21 8.31 6.34 -5.26
N ALA A 22 9.45 6.23 -5.95
CA ALA A 22 10.63 7.06 -5.72
C ALA A 22 10.62 8.37 -6.54
N GLY A 23 9.55 8.61 -7.33
CA GLY A 23 9.37 9.77 -8.19
C GLY A 23 8.98 11.05 -7.46
N GLU A 24 8.12 11.84 -8.11
CA GLU A 24 7.64 13.14 -7.61
C GLU A 24 6.92 13.03 -6.26
N PHE A 25 6.10 12.00 -6.08
CA PHE A 25 5.28 11.78 -4.88
C PHE A 25 5.96 10.90 -3.83
N ALA A 26 7.29 10.78 -3.87
CA ALA A 26 8.04 9.93 -2.96
C ALA A 26 8.00 10.42 -1.50
N HIS A 27 7.77 9.51 -0.57
CA HIS A 27 8.10 9.75 0.83
C HIS A 27 9.61 9.58 1.06
N ARG A 28 10.38 10.64 0.88
CA ARG A 28 11.86 10.64 0.87
C ARG A 28 12.49 10.02 2.12
N GLY A 29 11.86 10.22 3.30
CA GLY A 29 12.33 9.63 4.55
C GLY A 29 12.36 8.10 4.52
N SER A 30 11.36 7.46 3.93
CA SER A 30 11.35 5.99 3.78
C SER A 30 12.47 5.50 2.87
N PHE A 31 12.70 6.18 1.73
CA PHE A 31 13.77 5.79 0.82
C PHE A 31 15.16 6.02 1.42
N ARG A 32 15.35 7.11 2.15
CA ARG A 32 16.60 7.32 2.92
C ARG A 32 16.83 6.18 3.92
N SER A 33 15.81 5.80 4.67
CA SER A 33 15.92 4.71 5.63
C SER A 33 16.21 3.36 4.96
N LEU A 34 15.66 3.13 3.77
CA LEU A 34 15.88 1.90 3.01
C LEU A 34 17.28 1.82 2.40
N THR A 35 17.76 2.92 1.82
CA THR A 35 19.00 2.94 1.02
C THR A 35 20.22 3.45 1.80
N GLY A 36 20.00 4.08 2.97
CA GLY A 36 21.05 4.72 3.76
C GLY A 36 21.59 6.03 3.18
N THR A 37 20.95 6.58 2.13
CA THR A 37 21.41 7.81 1.44
C THR A 37 20.25 8.69 1.03
N ASP A 38 20.52 9.98 0.83
CA ASP A 38 19.60 10.96 0.22
C ASP A 38 19.71 11.03 -1.31
N ASP A 39 20.61 10.25 -1.92
CA ASP A 39 20.78 10.23 -3.36
C ASP A 39 19.51 9.66 -4.06
N ILE A 40 18.85 10.51 -4.83
CA ILE A 40 17.62 10.16 -5.56
C ILE A 40 17.89 9.03 -6.58
N ALA A 41 19.08 8.96 -7.16
CA ALA A 41 19.42 7.91 -8.10
C ALA A 41 19.44 6.52 -7.42
N ALA A 42 19.87 6.46 -6.16
CA ALA A 42 19.82 5.23 -5.36
C ALA A 42 18.40 4.80 -4.98
N HIS A 43 17.44 5.72 -4.97
CA HIS A 43 16.02 5.43 -4.66
C HIS A 43 15.27 4.82 -5.85
N GLN A 44 15.63 5.18 -7.09
CA GLN A 44 14.89 4.81 -8.31
C GLN A 44 14.67 3.28 -8.49
N PRO A 45 15.66 2.41 -8.22
CA PRO A 45 15.45 0.95 -8.31
C PRO A 45 14.38 0.39 -7.38
N HIS A 46 13.97 1.16 -6.37
CA HIS A 46 12.96 0.78 -5.38
C HIS A 46 11.58 1.39 -5.65
N SER A 47 11.37 1.97 -6.83
CA SER A 47 10.07 2.49 -7.28
C SER A 47 9.19 1.32 -7.71
N LEU A 48 8.30 0.88 -6.81
CA LEU A 48 7.60 -0.42 -6.92
C LEU A 48 6.65 -0.49 -8.11
N GLU A 49 6.06 0.63 -8.51
CA GLU A 49 5.19 0.71 -9.69
C GLU A 49 5.93 0.31 -10.99
N ASN A 50 7.25 0.47 -11.02
CA ASN A 50 8.10 0.08 -12.16
C ASN A 50 8.50 -1.39 -12.12
N LEU A 51 8.28 -2.08 -11.01
CA LEU A 51 8.65 -3.48 -10.79
C LEU A 51 7.46 -4.44 -10.95
N VAL A 52 6.26 -3.91 -11.18
CA VAL A 52 5.06 -4.72 -11.38
C VAL A 52 5.19 -5.52 -12.68
N THR A 53 4.90 -6.81 -12.58
CA THR A 53 4.88 -7.78 -13.70
C THR A 53 3.58 -8.57 -13.68
N PRO A 54 3.22 -9.33 -14.73
CA PRO A 54 2.08 -10.23 -14.70
C PRO A 54 2.14 -11.29 -13.58
N ASP A 55 3.33 -11.55 -13.03
CA ASP A 55 3.54 -12.46 -11.90
C ASP A 55 3.34 -11.79 -10.52
N THR A 56 3.09 -10.49 -10.48
CA THR A 56 2.78 -9.78 -9.22
C THR A 56 1.49 -10.36 -8.63
N PRO A 57 1.47 -10.68 -7.31
CA PRO A 57 0.28 -11.27 -6.69
C PRO A 57 -0.94 -10.34 -6.77
N PRO A 58 -2.17 -10.90 -6.79
CA PRO A 58 -3.39 -10.13 -6.63
C PRO A 58 -3.30 -9.19 -5.43
N THR A 59 -3.69 -7.93 -5.62
CA THR A 59 -3.37 -6.87 -4.64
C THR A 59 -4.60 -6.08 -4.23
N PHE A 60 -4.84 -6.00 -2.92
CA PHE A 60 -5.78 -5.06 -2.32
C PHE A 60 -5.01 -3.83 -1.84
N LEU A 61 -5.46 -2.63 -2.25
CA LEU A 61 -4.85 -1.35 -1.86
C LEU A 61 -5.89 -0.44 -1.23
N TRP A 62 -5.49 0.31 -0.19
CA TRP A 62 -6.31 1.42 0.27
C TRP A 62 -5.46 2.59 0.77
N HIS A 63 -6.04 3.78 0.71
CA HIS A 63 -5.40 5.03 1.12
C HIS A 63 -6.44 6.02 1.63
N THR A 64 -5.99 7.12 2.23
CA THR A 64 -6.82 8.29 2.50
C THR A 64 -6.40 9.44 1.59
N TRP A 65 -7.36 10.16 1.03
CA TRP A 65 -7.11 11.26 0.08
C TRP A 65 -6.29 12.40 0.66
N THR A 66 -6.42 12.63 1.97
CA THR A 66 -5.76 13.74 2.68
C THR A 66 -4.52 13.30 3.47
N ASP A 67 -3.91 12.17 3.12
CA ASP A 67 -2.64 11.74 3.70
C ASP A 67 -1.53 12.75 3.37
N GLY A 68 -1.09 13.50 4.38
CA GLY A 68 -0.07 14.54 4.21
C GLY A 68 1.37 14.02 4.35
N ALA A 69 1.58 12.75 4.69
CA ALA A 69 2.91 12.17 4.81
C ALA A 69 3.28 11.34 3.59
N VAL A 70 2.40 10.43 3.18
CA VAL A 70 2.56 9.63 1.95
C VAL A 70 1.45 10.02 1.00
N PRO A 71 1.75 10.75 -0.09
CA PRO A 71 0.73 11.18 -1.05
C PRO A 71 -0.07 10.02 -1.64
N VAL A 72 -1.39 10.19 -1.81
CA VAL A 72 -2.31 9.18 -2.35
C VAL A 72 -1.91 8.68 -3.73
N GLU A 73 -1.16 9.48 -4.47
CA GLU A 73 -0.57 9.14 -5.77
C GLU A 73 0.25 7.85 -5.72
N ASN A 74 0.86 7.53 -4.58
CA ASN A 74 1.56 6.24 -4.40
C ASN A 74 0.62 5.06 -4.69
N THR A 75 -0.57 5.06 -4.10
CA THR A 75 -1.59 4.02 -4.34
C THR A 75 -2.11 4.06 -5.77
N LEU A 76 -2.35 5.25 -6.34
CA LEU A 76 -2.86 5.41 -7.70
C LEU A 76 -1.86 4.93 -8.74
N LEU A 77 -0.57 5.25 -8.60
CA LEU A 77 0.50 4.77 -9.48
C LEU A 77 0.63 3.24 -9.43
N MET A 78 0.59 2.65 -8.25
CA MET A 78 0.60 1.19 -8.11
C MET A 78 -0.62 0.54 -8.76
N ALA A 79 -1.81 1.09 -8.54
CA ALA A 79 -3.05 0.60 -9.15
C ALA A 79 -2.99 0.63 -10.68
N MET A 80 -2.47 1.71 -11.26
CA MET A 80 -2.28 1.82 -12.72
C MET A 80 -1.28 0.79 -13.24
N ALA A 81 -0.18 0.57 -12.53
CA ALA A 81 0.83 -0.43 -12.90
C ALA A 81 0.25 -1.85 -12.87
N LEU A 82 -0.48 -2.21 -11.81
CA LEU A 82 -1.18 -3.49 -11.68
C LEU A 82 -2.18 -3.70 -12.81
N HIS A 83 -3.01 -2.69 -13.12
CA HIS A 83 -3.97 -2.74 -14.22
C HIS A 83 -3.30 -2.97 -15.57
N LYS A 84 -2.21 -2.23 -15.85
CA LYS A 84 -1.44 -2.37 -17.08
C LYS A 84 -0.82 -3.77 -17.24
N ALA A 85 -0.41 -4.38 -16.13
CA ALA A 85 0.15 -5.73 -16.10
C ALA A 85 -0.91 -6.85 -16.11
N GLY A 86 -2.20 -6.52 -16.08
CA GLY A 86 -3.30 -7.49 -16.01
C GLY A 86 -3.42 -8.20 -14.65
N VAL A 87 -2.84 -7.64 -13.59
CA VAL A 87 -2.90 -8.19 -12.24
C VAL A 87 -4.23 -7.82 -11.58
N PRO A 88 -4.99 -8.78 -11.01
CA PRO A 88 -6.21 -8.49 -10.29
C PRO A 88 -5.93 -7.56 -9.10
N ALA A 89 -6.69 -6.47 -8.99
CA ALA A 89 -6.56 -5.54 -7.88
C ALA A 89 -7.91 -4.99 -7.43
N GLU A 90 -8.03 -4.68 -6.13
CA GLU A 90 -9.14 -3.92 -5.55
C GLU A 90 -8.54 -2.68 -4.85
N VAL A 91 -9.06 -1.48 -5.16
CA VAL A 91 -8.49 -0.21 -4.72
C VAL A 91 -9.55 0.65 -4.06
N HIS A 92 -9.25 1.16 -2.86
CA HIS A 92 -10.14 2.05 -2.12
C HIS A 92 -9.40 3.31 -1.70
N VAL A 93 -10.01 4.46 -1.96
CA VAL A 93 -9.51 5.75 -1.47
C VAL A 93 -10.61 6.41 -0.62
N PHE A 94 -10.35 6.54 0.66
CA PHE A 94 -11.25 7.20 1.59
C PHE A 94 -11.04 8.72 1.57
N PRO A 95 -12.10 9.53 1.72
CA PRO A 95 -12.03 10.97 1.43
C PRO A 95 -11.12 11.75 2.39
N ARG A 96 -10.87 11.23 3.60
CA ARG A 96 -10.07 11.91 4.62
C ARG A 96 -9.33 10.93 5.52
N GLY A 97 -8.30 11.41 6.20
CA GLY A 97 -7.45 10.72 7.15
C GLY A 97 -6.00 11.10 6.97
N GLY A 98 -5.22 11.03 8.04
CA GLY A 98 -3.76 11.17 7.98
C GLY A 98 -3.08 9.84 7.68
N HIS A 99 -1.76 9.82 7.68
CA HIS A 99 -1.00 8.58 7.56
C HIS A 99 -1.13 7.71 8.81
N GLY A 100 -1.09 6.39 8.63
CA GLY A 100 -1.10 5.46 9.76
C GLY A 100 -2.44 5.32 10.46
N VAL A 101 -3.55 5.45 9.73
CA VAL A 101 -4.93 5.31 10.25
C VAL A 101 -5.19 3.94 10.89
N ALA A 102 -4.47 2.91 10.47
CA ALA A 102 -4.63 1.53 10.96
C ALA A 102 -6.08 1.04 10.87
N LEU A 103 -6.76 0.72 11.97
CA LEU A 103 -8.17 0.30 11.94
C LEU A 103 -9.17 1.47 11.80
N GLY A 104 -8.69 2.71 11.85
CA GLY A 104 -9.55 3.90 11.75
C GLY A 104 -10.51 4.12 12.93
N ASN A 105 -10.32 3.42 14.02
CA ASN A 105 -11.17 3.44 15.19
C ASN A 105 -10.37 3.68 16.50
N GLN A 106 -11.06 3.65 17.63
CA GLN A 106 -10.46 3.93 18.93
C GLN A 106 -9.44 2.87 19.39
N VAL A 107 -9.52 1.62 18.88
CA VAL A 107 -8.63 0.52 19.27
C VAL A 107 -7.18 0.81 18.88
N THR A 108 -6.98 1.48 17.76
CA THR A 108 -5.65 1.83 17.24
C THR A 108 -5.27 3.29 17.52
N ASN A 109 -6.10 4.03 18.23
CA ASN A 109 -5.80 5.40 18.64
C ASN A 109 -4.95 5.39 19.90
N ILE A 110 -3.73 5.93 19.81
CA ILE A 110 -2.81 6.02 20.94
C ILE A 110 -3.26 7.20 21.83
N PRO A 111 -3.43 7.01 23.13
CA PRO A 111 -3.76 8.10 24.04
C PRO A 111 -2.75 9.26 23.91
N GLY A 112 -3.25 10.49 23.72
CA GLY A 112 -2.43 11.67 23.51
C GLY A 112 -2.08 11.99 22.05
N GLU A 113 -2.36 11.08 21.10
CA GLU A 113 -2.35 11.40 19.67
C GLU A 113 -3.68 12.01 19.24
N GLU A 114 -3.61 12.93 18.27
CA GLU A 114 -4.80 13.62 17.78
C GLU A 114 -5.84 12.65 17.19
N ALA A 115 -7.11 13.02 17.31
CA ALA A 115 -8.26 12.27 16.77
C ALA A 115 -8.23 12.10 15.22
N ARG A 116 -7.24 12.64 14.52
CA ARG A 116 -7.03 12.52 13.07
C ARG A 116 -6.91 11.07 12.57
N LYS A 117 -6.58 10.14 13.47
CA LYS A 117 -6.49 8.69 13.14
C LYS A 117 -7.83 7.97 13.27
N ILE A 118 -8.85 8.64 13.82
CA ILE A 118 -10.20 8.11 13.86
C ILE A 118 -10.90 8.52 12.56
N VAL A 119 -11.05 7.55 11.67
CA VAL A 119 -11.63 7.72 10.34
C VAL A 119 -12.72 6.67 10.16
N PRO A 120 -13.95 6.94 10.64
CA PRO A 120 -15.05 5.95 10.63
C PRO A 120 -15.30 5.36 9.25
N GLU A 121 -15.14 6.16 8.20
CA GLU A 121 -15.35 5.73 6.81
C GLU A 121 -14.33 4.67 6.37
N ALA A 122 -13.13 4.67 6.97
CA ALA A 122 -12.07 3.71 6.64
C ALA A 122 -12.17 2.40 7.44
N THR A 123 -12.96 2.33 8.52
CA THR A 123 -13.02 1.13 9.38
C THR A 123 -13.42 -0.14 8.65
N VAL A 124 -14.13 -0.01 7.53
CA VAL A 124 -14.62 -1.13 6.70
C VAL A 124 -13.54 -1.80 5.86
N TRP A 125 -12.33 -1.21 5.77
CA TRP A 125 -11.27 -1.74 4.90
C TRP A 125 -10.89 -3.18 5.23
N THR A 126 -10.92 -3.57 6.50
CA THR A 126 -10.57 -4.94 6.94
C THR A 126 -11.56 -5.98 6.41
N GLU A 127 -12.86 -5.65 6.41
CA GLU A 127 -13.90 -6.52 5.85
C GLU A 127 -13.78 -6.61 4.33
N MET A 128 -13.47 -5.48 3.66
CA MET A 128 -13.23 -5.44 2.21
C MET A 128 -12.02 -6.29 1.84
N ALA A 129 -10.90 -6.15 2.55
CA ALA A 129 -9.70 -6.97 2.34
C ALA A 129 -9.97 -8.47 2.57
N ALA A 130 -10.72 -8.82 3.64
CA ALA A 130 -11.10 -10.20 3.90
C ALA A 130 -12.00 -10.78 2.79
N ARG A 131 -12.92 -9.97 2.23
CA ARG A 131 -13.74 -10.35 1.09
C ARG A 131 -12.87 -10.56 -0.15
N PHE A 132 -11.96 -9.64 -0.45
CA PHE A 132 -11.02 -9.76 -1.56
C PHE A 132 -10.22 -11.07 -1.48
N ILE A 133 -9.63 -11.38 -0.33
CA ILE A 133 -8.89 -12.63 -0.12
C ILE A 133 -9.77 -13.86 -0.40
N ARG A 134 -10.99 -13.90 0.14
CA ARG A 134 -11.92 -15.00 -0.14
C ARG A 134 -12.21 -15.16 -1.63
N GLN A 135 -12.41 -14.06 -2.37
CA GLN A 135 -12.68 -14.10 -3.80
C GLN A 135 -11.50 -14.65 -4.63
N ILE A 136 -10.26 -14.33 -4.23
CA ILE A 136 -9.07 -14.86 -4.91
C ILE A 136 -8.95 -16.37 -4.72
N PHE A 137 -9.17 -16.88 -3.51
CA PHE A 137 -8.96 -18.30 -3.20
C PHE A 137 -10.16 -19.21 -3.48
N THR A 138 -11.37 -18.66 -3.70
CA THR A 138 -12.54 -19.48 -4.08
C THR A 138 -12.70 -19.67 -5.58
N LYS A 139 -11.93 -18.96 -6.41
CA LYS A 139 -11.94 -19.09 -7.88
C LYS A 139 -10.89 -20.10 -8.40
N SER A 140 -10.24 -20.82 -7.50
CA SER A 140 -9.22 -21.85 -7.84
C SER A 140 -9.85 -23.21 -8.01
#